data_d3655fa347b9ed4039e5322d98ccb0fb
#
_entry.id   d3655fa347b9ed4039e5322d98ccb0fb
#
_cell.length_a   1.000
_cell.length_b   1.000
_cell.length_c   1.000
_cell.angle_alpha   90.00
_cell.angle_beta   90.00
_cell.angle_gamma   90.00
#
_symmetry.space_group_name_H-M   'P 1'
#
loop_
_entity.id
_entity.type
_entity.pdbx_description
1 polymer ?
#
loop_
_entity_poly.entity_id
_entity_poly.type
_entity_poly.pdbx_seq_one_letter_code
_entity_poly.pdbx_strand_id
1 'polypeptide(L)'
;VVRYDYKGIEGLQLSANYNFGQRHNDKGRALTPGLKNAFGFGALYTAGDLDARFAYGHTNLETNATYKHRVDGFLASLGYKFGDFKLTGDFGYAHVKFDDAKTNKFYVSPGFAYQVTPASQVYGNYLYERVKGEADKDKTHGFLLGADYKLHKQVVLFVEGKYVTT
;
A
#
# COMPACT_ATOMS: atom_id res chain seq x y z
N VAL A 1 -17.17 -0.55 -12.98
CA VAL A 1 -16.42 0.32 -12.06
C VAL A 1 -16.77 1.76 -12.39
N VAL A 2 -17.13 2.54 -11.38
CA VAL A 2 -17.27 3.99 -11.47
C VAL A 2 -16.11 4.61 -10.70
N ARG A 3 -15.45 5.61 -11.29
CA ARG A 3 -14.34 6.33 -10.67
C ARG A 3 -14.58 7.83 -10.80
N TYR A 4 -14.28 8.55 -9.75
CA TYR A 4 -14.27 9.99 -9.69
C TYR A 4 -12.88 10.47 -9.23
N ASP A 5 -12.32 11.44 -9.96
CA ASP A 5 -11.05 12.08 -9.63
C ASP A 5 -11.29 13.60 -9.52
N TYR A 6 -10.79 14.21 -8.46
CA TYR A 6 -10.87 15.63 -8.20
C TYR A 6 -9.47 16.24 -8.06
N LYS A 7 -9.23 17.34 -8.78
CA LYS A 7 -7.95 18.08 -8.81
C LYS A 7 -8.17 19.61 -8.73
N GLY A 8 -9.24 20.05 -8.07
CA GLY A 8 -9.62 21.46 -8.02
C GLY A 8 -8.83 22.33 -7.04
N ILE A 9 -7.97 21.72 -6.22
CA ILE A 9 -7.12 22.42 -5.24
C ILE A 9 -5.68 22.11 -5.61
N GLU A 10 -4.83 23.15 -5.66
CA GLU A 10 -3.41 23.00 -5.95
C GLU A 10 -2.75 22.05 -4.94
N GLY A 11 -1.95 21.13 -5.45
CA GLY A 11 -1.29 20.11 -4.64
C GLY A 11 -2.19 18.97 -4.14
N LEU A 12 -3.52 19.09 -4.21
CA LEU A 12 -4.45 18.07 -3.71
C LEU A 12 -5.11 17.30 -4.87
N GLN A 13 -4.99 16.00 -4.84
CA GLN A 13 -5.72 15.09 -5.71
C GLN A 13 -6.52 14.12 -4.85
N LEU A 14 -7.81 14.00 -5.12
CA LEU A 14 -8.70 13.03 -4.47
C LEU A 14 -9.20 12.05 -5.53
N SER A 15 -9.35 10.81 -5.14
CA SER A 15 -9.96 9.78 -5.99
C SER A 15 -10.92 8.93 -5.18
N ALA A 16 -12.02 8.56 -5.79
CA ALA A 16 -12.94 7.58 -5.25
C ALA A 16 -13.36 6.62 -6.35
N ASN A 17 -13.52 5.36 -6.01
CA ASN A 17 -14.00 4.36 -6.95
C ASN A 17 -15.00 3.43 -6.29
N TYR A 18 -15.91 2.92 -7.09
CA TYR A 18 -16.86 1.90 -6.69
C TYR A 18 -16.97 0.83 -7.77
N ASN A 19 -16.87 -0.42 -7.35
CA ASN A 19 -17.09 -1.58 -8.19
C ASN A 19 -18.35 -2.31 -7.70
N PHE A 20 -19.37 -2.38 -8.57
CA PHE A 20 -20.64 -3.03 -8.28
C PHE A 20 -20.58 -4.55 -8.19
N GLY A 21 -19.40 -5.12 -8.49
CA GLY A 21 -19.23 -6.56 -8.54
C GLY A 21 -19.74 -7.18 -9.83
N GLN A 22 -19.50 -8.46 -9.96
CA GLN A 22 -20.06 -9.30 -11.02
C GLN A 22 -20.94 -10.35 -10.39
N ARG A 23 -22.24 -10.30 -10.65
CA ARG A 23 -23.12 -11.43 -10.40
C ARG A 23 -22.93 -12.42 -11.55
N HIS A 24 -22.25 -13.51 -11.30
CA HIS A 24 -22.33 -14.65 -12.19
C HIS A 24 -23.70 -15.32 -11.97
N ASN A 25 -24.50 -15.36 -13.02
CA ASN A 25 -25.65 -16.24 -13.09
C ASN A 25 -25.13 -17.67 -13.27
N ASP A 26 -25.08 -18.40 -12.17
CA ASP A 26 -24.56 -19.76 -12.12
C ASP A 26 -25.51 -20.75 -12.77
N LYS A 27 -25.20 -21.12 -14.00
CA LYS A 27 -25.59 -22.41 -14.53
C LYS A 27 -24.35 -23.30 -14.54
N GLY A 28 -24.01 -23.87 -13.40
CA GLY A 28 -23.23 -25.12 -13.30
C GLY A 28 -21.73 -25.04 -13.57
N ARG A 29 -21.02 -23.94 -13.31
CA ARG A 29 -19.56 -23.88 -13.34
C ARG A 29 -18.94 -23.76 -11.94
N ALA A 30 -17.79 -24.41 -11.76
CA ALA A 30 -16.96 -24.32 -10.57
C ALA A 30 -16.74 -22.84 -10.17
N LEU A 31 -17.04 -22.56 -8.92
CA LEU A 31 -17.20 -21.23 -8.37
C LEU A 31 -15.88 -20.50 -8.26
N THR A 32 -15.67 -19.54 -9.13
CA THR A 32 -14.66 -18.53 -8.92
C THR A 32 -15.20 -17.54 -7.88
N PRO A 33 -14.38 -17.08 -6.89
CA PRO A 33 -14.81 -16.08 -5.94
C PRO A 33 -15.35 -14.85 -6.66
N GLY A 34 -16.64 -14.57 -6.50
CA GLY A 34 -17.27 -13.41 -7.12
C GLY A 34 -17.04 -12.16 -6.29
N LEU A 35 -16.58 -11.07 -6.92
CA LEU A 35 -16.59 -9.76 -6.29
C LEU A 35 -18.04 -9.31 -6.08
N LYS A 36 -18.46 -9.13 -4.83
CA LYS A 36 -19.79 -8.60 -4.51
C LYS A 36 -19.84 -7.10 -4.66
N ASN A 37 -18.90 -6.42 -4.02
CA ASN A 37 -18.65 -4.99 -4.18
C ASN A 37 -17.24 -4.64 -3.68
N ALA A 38 -16.72 -3.54 -4.19
CA ALA A 38 -15.53 -2.93 -3.65
C ALA A 38 -15.62 -1.41 -3.82
N PHE A 39 -15.08 -0.69 -2.85
CA PHE A 39 -14.91 0.75 -2.99
C PHE A 39 -13.57 1.18 -2.42
N GLY A 40 -13.06 2.27 -2.93
CA GLY A 40 -11.81 2.84 -2.50
C GLY A 40 -11.86 4.35 -2.52
N PHE A 41 -11.06 4.93 -1.65
CA PHE A 41 -10.81 6.35 -1.57
C PHE A 41 -9.30 6.58 -1.51
N GLY A 42 -8.81 7.60 -2.24
CA GLY A 42 -7.42 8.00 -2.23
C GLY A 42 -7.28 9.50 -2.15
N ALA A 43 -6.25 9.95 -1.44
CA ALA A 43 -5.82 11.34 -1.38
C ALA A 43 -4.31 11.41 -1.59
N LEU A 44 -3.88 12.35 -2.42
CA LEU A 44 -2.49 12.73 -2.62
C LEU A 44 -2.40 14.23 -2.38
N TYR A 45 -1.51 14.63 -1.51
CA TYR A 45 -1.21 16.02 -1.24
C TYR A 45 0.27 16.29 -1.42
N THR A 46 0.60 17.33 -2.19
CA THR A 46 1.97 17.77 -2.44
C THR A 46 2.03 19.28 -2.25
N ALA A 47 2.87 19.75 -1.34
CA ALA A 47 3.05 21.17 -1.08
C ALA A 47 4.54 21.43 -0.76
N GLY A 48 5.24 22.10 -1.68
CA GLY A 48 6.68 22.32 -1.56
C GLY A 48 7.44 21.00 -1.37
N ASP A 49 8.11 20.86 -0.25
CA ASP A 49 8.92 19.68 0.10
C ASP A 49 8.13 18.55 0.78
N LEU A 50 6.83 18.76 1.03
CA LEU A 50 5.95 17.78 1.65
C LEU A 50 5.20 16.99 0.60
N ASP A 51 5.20 15.69 0.71
CA ASP A 51 4.27 14.78 0.06
C ASP A 51 3.55 13.89 1.09
N ALA A 52 2.23 13.77 0.95
CA ALA A 52 1.42 12.93 1.79
C ALA A 52 0.43 12.14 0.92
N ARG A 53 0.25 10.88 1.24
CA ARG A 53 -0.65 9.98 0.51
C ARG A 53 -1.51 9.22 1.50
N PHE A 54 -2.73 9.02 1.13
CA PHE A 54 -3.66 8.18 1.86
C PHE A 54 -4.46 7.35 0.88
N ALA A 55 -4.70 6.10 1.21
CA ALA A 55 -5.61 5.24 0.47
C ALA A 55 -6.38 4.36 1.45
N TYR A 56 -7.67 4.22 1.21
CA TYR A 56 -8.54 3.27 1.89
C TYR A 56 -9.21 2.38 0.86
N GLY A 57 -9.35 1.11 1.17
CA GLY A 57 -10.03 0.14 0.33
C GLY A 57 -10.91 -0.82 1.13
N HIS A 58 -12.07 -1.07 0.59
CA HIS A 58 -13.02 -2.05 1.08
C HIS A 58 -13.37 -3.03 -0.04
N THR A 59 -13.32 -4.33 0.25
CA THR A 59 -13.66 -5.37 -0.72
C THR A 59 -14.47 -6.47 -0.05
N ASN A 60 -15.61 -6.79 -0.63
CA ASN A 60 -16.41 -7.97 -0.29
C ASN A 60 -16.34 -8.96 -1.43
N LEU A 61 -15.92 -10.18 -1.11
CA LEU A 61 -15.93 -11.33 -2.00
C LEU A 61 -16.93 -12.36 -1.46
N GLU A 62 -17.72 -12.94 -2.32
CA GLU A 62 -18.68 -13.98 -1.98
C GLU A 62 -18.44 -15.14 -2.95
N THR A 63 -17.91 -16.24 -2.42
CA THR A 63 -17.58 -17.43 -3.24
C THR A 63 -18.78 -18.35 -3.40
N ASN A 64 -19.61 -18.42 -2.36
CA ASN A 64 -20.87 -19.16 -2.28
C ASN A 64 -21.72 -18.55 -1.18
N ALA A 65 -22.93 -19.05 -0.99
CA ALA A 65 -23.75 -18.70 0.17
C ALA A 65 -23.04 -18.97 1.52
N THR A 66 -21.98 -19.78 1.51
CA THR A 66 -21.26 -20.26 2.69
C THR A 66 -19.98 -19.49 2.97
N TYR A 67 -19.27 -18.96 1.95
CA TYR A 67 -17.95 -18.34 2.14
C TYR A 67 -17.99 -16.85 1.85
N LYS A 68 -17.75 -16.04 2.89
CA LYS A 68 -17.72 -14.58 2.82
C LYS A 68 -16.34 -14.07 3.17
N HIS A 69 -15.73 -13.35 2.26
CA HIS A 69 -14.48 -12.64 2.46
C HIS A 69 -14.71 -11.14 2.52
N ARG A 70 -14.17 -10.52 3.52
CA ARG A 70 -14.15 -9.06 3.64
C ARG A 70 -12.74 -8.59 3.92
N VAL A 71 -12.32 -7.62 3.17
CA VAL A 71 -11.03 -6.95 3.36
C VAL A 71 -11.29 -5.45 3.50
N ASP A 72 -10.85 -4.89 4.61
CA ASP A 72 -10.79 -3.46 4.88
C ASP A 72 -9.33 -3.07 5.10
N GLY A 73 -8.85 -2.03 4.46
CA GLY A 73 -7.47 -1.62 4.65
C GLY A 73 -7.24 -0.16 4.34
N PHE A 74 -6.25 0.41 4.98
CA PHE A 74 -5.76 1.73 4.62
C PHE A 74 -4.23 1.78 4.63
N LEU A 75 -3.72 2.69 3.82
CA LEU A 75 -2.32 3.04 3.68
C LEU A 75 -2.18 4.54 3.88
N ALA A 76 -1.18 4.95 4.61
CA ALA A 76 -0.78 6.35 4.72
C ALA A 76 0.73 6.45 4.51
N SER A 77 1.16 7.41 3.72
CA SER A 77 2.57 7.70 3.46
C SER A 77 2.83 9.17 3.67
N LEU A 78 3.95 9.50 4.26
CA LEU A 78 4.42 10.86 4.46
C LEU A 78 5.87 10.94 3.99
N GLY A 79 6.20 11.96 3.20
CA GLY A 79 7.54 12.29 2.79
C GLY A 79 7.81 13.78 3.00
N TYR A 80 8.97 14.10 3.54
CA TYR A 80 9.43 15.48 3.67
C TYR A 80 10.88 15.60 3.23
N LYS A 81 11.13 16.53 2.32
CA LYS A 81 12.47 16.83 1.79
C LYS A 81 13.04 18.08 2.44
N PHE A 82 14.27 18.01 2.91
CA PHE A 82 15.03 19.15 3.40
C PHE A 82 16.44 19.13 2.84
N GLY A 83 16.66 20.00 1.86
CA GLY A 83 17.90 19.99 1.08
C GLY A 83 18.06 18.68 0.30
N ASP A 84 19.20 18.04 0.47
CA ASP A 84 19.53 16.77 -0.19
C ASP A 84 19.01 15.52 0.55
N PHE A 85 18.37 15.72 1.70
CA PHE A 85 17.84 14.64 2.52
C PHE A 85 16.31 14.56 2.43
N LYS A 86 15.76 13.35 2.32
CA LYS A 86 14.33 13.08 2.39
C LYS A 86 14.04 12.04 3.47
N LEU A 87 13.15 12.37 4.39
CA LEU A 87 12.54 11.39 5.30
C LEU A 87 11.25 10.87 4.69
N THR A 88 10.99 9.59 4.89
CA THR A 88 9.73 8.94 4.50
C THR A 88 9.20 8.09 5.63
N GLY A 89 7.90 7.91 5.66
CA GLY A 89 7.25 7.01 6.58
C GLY A 89 5.98 6.45 5.94
N ASP A 90 5.88 5.13 5.94
CA ASP A 90 4.69 4.43 5.47
C ASP A 90 4.03 3.72 6.64
N PHE A 91 2.72 3.76 6.65
CA PHE A 91 1.87 3.10 7.63
C PHE A 91 0.75 2.37 6.91
N GLY A 92 0.49 1.14 7.29
CA GLY A 92 -0.61 0.38 6.74
C GLY A 92 -1.31 -0.49 7.78
N TYR A 93 -2.61 -0.61 7.60
CA TYR A 93 -3.43 -1.51 8.37
C TYR A 93 -4.42 -2.21 7.45
N ALA A 94 -4.59 -3.52 7.64
CA ALA A 94 -5.59 -4.31 6.96
C ALA A 94 -6.30 -5.23 7.94
N HIS A 95 -7.62 -5.29 7.82
CA HIS A 95 -8.49 -6.25 8.49
C HIS A 95 -9.08 -7.19 7.46
N VAL A 96 -8.77 -8.46 7.60
CA VAL A 96 -9.28 -9.52 6.73
C VAL A 96 -10.19 -10.40 7.56
N LYS A 97 -11.43 -10.54 7.11
CA LYS A 97 -12.37 -11.49 7.67
C LYS A 97 -12.67 -12.56 6.62
N PHE A 98 -12.45 -13.82 7.00
CA PHE A 98 -12.75 -14.98 6.20
C PHE A 98 -13.65 -15.90 7.01
N ASP A 99 -14.94 -15.95 6.67
CA ASP A 99 -15.98 -16.59 7.48
C ASP A 99 -15.92 -16.10 8.93
N ASP A 100 -15.59 -16.97 9.87
CA ASP A 100 -15.45 -16.65 11.30
C ASP A 100 -14.02 -16.25 11.68
N ALA A 101 -13.02 -16.55 10.85
CA ALA A 101 -11.64 -16.20 11.10
C ALA A 101 -11.35 -14.71 10.80
N LYS A 102 -10.57 -14.09 11.69
CA LYS A 102 -10.19 -12.68 11.57
C LYS A 102 -8.67 -12.55 11.62
N THR A 103 -8.13 -11.82 10.68
CA THR A 103 -6.70 -11.49 10.65
C THR A 103 -6.52 -9.98 10.55
N ASN A 104 -5.69 -9.43 11.41
CA ASN A 104 -5.28 -8.03 11.37
C ASN A 104 -3.82 -7.95 10.99
N LYS A 105 -3.51 -7.13 10.01
CA LYS A 105 -2.16 -6.84 9.56
C LYS A 105 -1.87 -5.36 9.77
N PHE A 106 -0.77 -5.07 10.39
CA PHE A 106 -0.28 -3.73 10.64
C PHE A 106 1.17 -3.66 10.20
N TYR A 107 1.57 -2.58 9.55
CA TYR A 107 2.97 -2.31 9.29
C TYR A 107 3.31 -0.82 9.42
N VAL A 108 4.56 -0.54 9.73
CA VAL A 108 5.16 0.77 9.68
C VAL A 108 6.55 0.65 9.05
N SER A 109 6.88 1.59 8.19
CA SER A 109 8.16 1.59 7.48
C SER A 109 8.73 3.01 7.39
N PRO A 110 9.46 3.47 8.42
CA PRO A 110 10.27 4.68 8.30
C PRO A 110 11.44 4.45 7.35
N GLY A 111 11.76 5.48 6.58
CA GLY A 111 12.84 5.43 5.61
C GLY A 111 13.48 6.78 5.39
N PHE A 112 14.57 6.77 4.65
CA PHE A 112 15.29 7.95 4.25
C PHE A 112 15.87 7.80 2.83
N ALA A 113 16.14 8.93 2.20
CA ALA A 113 16.96 9.02 1.01
C ALA A 113 17.87 10.24 1.14
N TYR A 114 19.11 10.09 0.72
CA TYR A 114 20.10 11.16 0.72
C TYR A 114 20.77 11.28 -0.65
N GLN A 115 20.66 12.44 -1.25
CA GLN A 115 21.28 12.76 -2.53
C GLN A 115 22.74 13.09 -2.30
N VAL A 116 23.63 12.15 -2.60
CA VAL A 116 25.08 12.30 -2.41
C VAL A 116 25.68 13.23 -3.48
N THR A 117 25.21 13.08 -4.71
CA THR A 117 25.56 13.94 -5.87
C THR A 117 24.30 14.08 -6.75
N PRO A 118 24.27 15.00 -7.73
CA PRO A 118 23.14 15.08 -8.65
C PRO A 118 22.82 13.76 -9.41
N ALA A 119 23.78 12.84 -9.44
CA ALA A 119 23.65 11.55 -10.13
C ALA A 119 23.55 10.36 -9.17
N SER A 120 23.85 10.49 -7.87
CA SER A 120 23.90 9.38 -6.93
C SER A 120 23.09 9.63 -5.68
N GLN A 121 22.38 8.60 -5.22
CA GLN A 121 21.56 8.62 -4.03
C GLN A 121 21.82 7.36 -3.21
N VAL A 122 21.78 7.49 -1.90
CA VAL A 122 21.67 6.36 -0.97
C VAL A 122 20.33 6.43 -0.27
N TYR A 123 19.74 5.28 0.00
CA TYR A 123 18.43 5.20 0.63
C TYR A 123 18.32 3.95 1.51
N GLY A 124 17.41 4.02 2.44
CA GLY A 124 17.12 2.87 3.27
C GLY A 124 15.77 3.00 3.96
N ASN A 125 15.25 1.87 4.37
CA ASN A 125 14.06 1.80 5.20
C ASN A 125 14.13 0.63 6.17
N TYR A 126 13.40 0.79 7.25
CA TYR A 126 13.09 -0.26 8.21
C TYR A 126 11.62 -0.64 8.07
N LEU A 127 11.31 -1.91 8.05
CA LEU A 127 9.96 -2.43 8.07
C LEU A 127 9.70 -3.14 9.40
N TYR A 128 8.65 -2.74 10.08
CA TYR A 128 8.02 -3.52 11.12
C TYR A 128 6.63 -3.94 10.67
N GLU A 129 6.38 -5.22 10.63
CA GLU A 129 5.07 -5.78 10.32
C GLU A 129 4.61 -6.69 11.46
N ARG A 130 3.33 -6.63 11.77
CA ARG A 130 2.67 -7.52 12.70
C ARG A 130 1.40 -8.07 12.08
N VAL A 131 1.31 -9.38 12.05
CA VAL A 131 0.10 -10.11 11.68
C VAL A 131 -0.47 -10.76 12.93
N LYS A 132 -1.75 -10.55 13.19
CA LYS A 132 -2.48 -11.16 14.29
C LYS A 132 -3.69 -11.91 13.73
N GLY A 133 -3.59 -13.23 13.71
CA GLY A 133 -4.69 -14.17 13.47
C GLY A 133 -5.33 -14.64 14.78
N GLU A 134 -6.23 -15.59 14.70
CA GLU A 134 -6.86 -16.19 15.87
C GLU A 134 -5.91 -17.11 16.66
N ALA A 135 -5.05 -17.85 15.96
CA ALA A 135 -4.11 -18.80 16.55
C ALA A 135 -2.67 -18.27 16.64
N ASP A 136 -2.26 -17.39 15.74
CA ASP A 136 -0.86 -16.98 15.58
C ASP A 136 -0.67 -15.46 15.61
N LYS A 137 0.52 -15.07 16.12
CA LYS A 137 0.99 -13.69 16.11
C LYS A 137 2.39 -13.67 15.55
N ASP A 138 2.51 -13.25 14.31
CA ASP A 138 3.80 -13.10 13.65
C ASP A 138 4.26 -11.64 13.69
N LYS A 139 5.54 -11.47 13.87
CA LYS A 139 6.21 -10.17 13.78
C LYS A 139 7.34 -10.30 12.78
N THR A 140 7.38 -9.39 11.86
CA THR A 140 8.45 -9.35 10.85
C THR A 140 9.21 -8.04 10.99
N HIS A 141 10.51 -8.13 10.98
CA HIS A 141 11.43 -7.00 10.94
C HIS A 141 12.22 -7.07 9.64
N GLY A 142 12.31 -5.96 8.93
CA GLY A 142 13.05 -5.88 7.68
C GLY A 142 13.90 -4.62 7.64
N PHE A 143 15.07 -4.75 7.05
CA PHE A 143 15.96 -3.63 6.73
C PHE A 143 16.28 -3.70 5.26
N LEU A 144 16.21 -2.57 4.59
CA LEU A 144 16.70 -2.37 3.24
C LEU A 144 17.66 -1.19 3.23
N LEU A 145 18.79 -1.38 2.58
CA LEU A 145 19.74 -0.30 2.29
C LEU A 145 20.15 -0.42 0.84
N GLY A 146 20.15 0.69 0.15
CA GLY A 146 20.48 0.72 -1.28
C GLY A 146 21.18 2.01 -1.68
N ALA A 147 21.77 1.94 -2.85
CA ALA A 147 22.33 3.07 -3.54
C ALA A 147 21.98 2.99 -5.02
N ASP A 148 21.76 4.14 -5.62
CA ASP A 148 21.59 4.25 -7.06
C ASP A 148 22.55 5.27 -7.66
N TYR A 149 22.83 5.09 -8.96
CA TYR A 149 23.62 5.98 -9.76
C TYR A 149 23.01 6.17 -11.14
N LYS A 150 22.66 7.40 -11.45
CA LYS A 150 22.09 7.79 -12.74
C LYS A 150 23.18 7.97 -13.76
N LEU A 151 23.43 6.92 -14.54
CA LEU A 151 24.44 6.94 -15.61
C LEU A 151 24.02 7.80 -16.80
N HIS A 152 22.73 7.80 -17.12
CA HIS A 152 22.12 8.57 -18.22
C HIS A 152 20.65 8.85 -17.87
N LYS A 153 19.98 9.75 -18.62
CA LYS A 153 18.55 10.10 -18.40
C LYS A 153 17.62 8.87 -18.38
N GLN A 154 18.01 7.79 -19.06
CA GLN A 154 17.22 6.57 -19.20
C GLN A 154 17.86 5.35 -18.52
N VAL A 155 19.05 5.51 -17.91
CA VAL A 155 19.78 4.39 -17.31
C VAL A 155 20.14 4.72 -15.87
N VAL A 156 19.64 3.91 -14.95
CA VAL A 156 19.99 3.95 -13.53
C VAL A 156 20.58 2.60 -13.14
N LEU A 157 21.74 2.63 -12.53
CA LEU A 157 22.35 1.47 -11.88
C LEU A 157 21.98 1.52 -10.41
N PHE A 158 21.61 0.39 -9.83
CA PHE A 158 21.32 0.30 -8.40
C PHE A 158 21.88 -0.96 -7.79
N VAL A 159 22.14 -0.89 -6.49
CA VAL A 159 22.47 -2.02 -5.63
C VAL A 159 21.65 -1.93 -4.37
N GLU A 160 21.07 -3.05 -3.95
CA GLU A 160 20.27 -3.15 -2.74
C GLU A 160 20.66 -4.38 -1.93
N GLY A 161 20.71 -4.20 -0.60
CA GLY A 161 20.79 -5.27 0.36
C GLY A 161 19.52 -5.29 1.22
N LYS A 162 18.96 -6.47 1.42
CA LYS A 162 17.75 -6.67 2.23
C LYS A 162 17.98 -7.76 3.26
N TYR A 163 17.58 -7.49 4.49
CA TYR A 163 17.53 -8.46 5.58
C TYR A 163 16.12 -8.52 6.16
N VAL A 164 15.57 -9.71 6.36
CA VAL A 164 14.24 -9.92 6.94
C VAL A 164 14.30 -11.04 7.95
N THR A 165 13.68 -10.83 9.11
CA THR A 165 13.51 -11.83 10.16
C THR A 165 12.05 -11.85 10.63
N THR A 166 11.54 -13.00 10.95
CA THR A 166 10.22 -13.27 11.51
C THR A 166 10.32 -13.85 12.89
#